data_f1f3aa3f45cc472fa34b879c44e57b11
#
_entry.id   f1f3aa3f45cc472fa34b879c44e57b11
#
_cell.length_a   1.000
_cell.length_b   1.000
_cell.length_c   1.000
_cell.angle_alpha   90.00
_cell.angle_beta   90.00
_cell.angle_gamma   90.00
#
_symmetry.space_group_name_H-M   'P 1'
#
loop_
_entity.id
_entity.type
_entity.pdbx_description
1 polymer ?
#
loop_
_entity_poly.entity_id
_entity_poly.type
_entity_poly.pdbx_seq_one_letter_code
_entity_poly.pdbx_strand_id
1 'polypeptide(L)'
;MTTSPATDPLAQDFVRFAVDAGVLRFGEFKTKAGRLSPYFFNAGLFDDGAKLGRLAEFYARRLLASGLQFDMLFGPAYKGITLAAAVAIELARLGRNVPFAY
;
A
#
# COMPACT_ATOMS: atom_id res chain seq x y z
N MET A 1 -11.02 3.92 18.60
CA MET A 1 -10.38 2.70 19.11
C MET A 1 -9.37 2.21 18.09
N THR A 2 -8.13 2.06 18.52
CA THR A 2 -7.07 1.58 17.65
C THR A 2 -7.06 0.05 17.63
N THR A 3 -7.13 -0.54 16.43
CA THR A 3 -7.05 -1.98 16.26
C THR A 3 -5.60 -2.38 16.08
N SER A 4 -5.15 -3.36 16.84
CA SER A 4 -3.80 -3.92 16.68
C SER A 4 -3.66 -4.54 15.28
N PRO A 5 -2.49 -4.44 14.61
CA PRO A 5 -2.26 -5.13 13.34
C PRO A 5 -2.55 -6.63 13.40
N ALA A 6 -2.31 -7.27 14.55
CA ALA A 6 -2.58 -8.70 14.74
C ALA A 6 -4.07 -9.05 14.69
N THR A 7 -4.96 -8.08 14.97
CA THR A 7 -6.41 -8.27 14.97
C THR A 7 -7.12 -7.50 13.87
N ASP A 8 -6.39 -6.75 13.04
CA ASP A 8 -6.92 -5.96 11.95
C ASP A 8 -6.98 -6.83 10.69
N PRO A 9 -8.19 -7.23 10.22
CA PRO A 9 -8.30 -8.10 9.04
C PRO A 9 -7.70 -7.47 7.78
N LEU A 10 -7.82 -6.15 7.63
CA LEU A 10 -7.28 -5.46 6.46
C LEU A 10 -5.75 -5.51 6.46
N ALA A 11 -5.13 -5.29 7.61
CA ALA A 11 -3.68 -5.38 7.74
C ALA A 11 -3.18 -6.81 7.50
N GLN A 12 -3.89 -7.82 8.01
CA GLN A 12 -3.55 -9.22 7.79
C GLN A 12 -3.66 -9.59 6.32
N ASP A 13 -4.71 -9.16 5.65
CA ASP A 13 -4.89 -9.40 4.21
C ASP A 13 -3.80 -8.73 3.39
N PHE A 14 -3.39 -7.52 3.78
CA PHE A 14 -2.30 -6.83 3.12
C PHE A 14 -0.98 -7.60 3.25
N VAL A 15 -0.65 -8.08 4.45
CA VAL A 15 0.57 -8.86 4.67
C VAL A 15 0.54 -10.13 3.81
N ARG A 16 -0.58 -10.84 3.77
CA ARG A 16 -0.74 -12.04 2.96
C ARG A 16 -0.55 -11.72 1.48
N PHE A 17 -1.16 -10.65 1.00
CA PHE A 17 -0.99 -10.19 -0.37
C PHE A 17 0.48 -9.87 -0.68
N ALA A 18 1.17 -9.16 0.22
CA ALA A 18 2.57 -8.77 0.02
C ALA A 18 3.48 -10.00 -0.05
N VAL A 19 3.22 -11.02 0.78
CA VAL A 19 3.96 -12.28 0.74
C VAL A 19 3.69 -13.02 -0.56
N ASP A 20 2.43 -13.15 -0.95
CA ASP A 20 2.04 -13.87 -2.17
C ASP A 20 2.59 -13.22 -3.43
N ALA A 21 2.69 -11.89 -3.43
CA ALA A 21 3.27 -11.14 -4.55
C ALA A 21 4.81 -11.16 -4.56
N GLY A 22 5.44 -11.72 -3.54
CA GLY A 22 6.89 -11.75 -3.42
C GLY A 22 7.51 -10.43 -2.97
N VAL A 23 6.69 -9.45 -2.62
CA VAL A 23 7.13 -8.13 -2.19
C VAL A 23 7.71 -8.18 -0.78
N LEU A 24 7.08 -8.96 0.09
CA LEU A 24 7.52 -9.18 1.47
C LEU A 24 8.07 -10.60 1.60
N ARG A 25 9.32 -10.71 2.03
CA ARG A 25 10.01 -11.99 2.19
C ARG A 25 10.59 -12.08 3.59
N PHE A 26 10.48 -13.26 4.20
CA PHE A 26 11.05 -13.51 5.50
C PHE A 26 12.33 -14.34 5.35
N GLY A 27 13.29 -14.12 6.26
CA GLY A 27 14.59 -14.78 6.27
C GLY A 27 15.64 -13.86 6.85
N GLU A 28 16.92 -14.21 6.64
CA GLU A 28 18.00 -13.33 7.02
C GLU A 28 18.44 -12.50 5.82
N PHE A 29 18.30 -11.19 5.92
CA PHE A 29 18.68 -10.25 4.87
C PHE A 29 19.61 -9.19 5.44
N LYS A 30 20.66 -8.86 4.68
CA LYS A 30 21.56 -7.77 5.03
C LYS A 30 21.07 -6.48 4.35
N THR A 31 20.78 -5.47 5.15
CA THR A 31 20.36 -4.17 4.63
C THR A 31 21.57 -3.41 4.07
N LYS A 32 21.30 -2.32 3.31
CA LYS A 32 22.35 -1.43 2.79
C LYS A 32 23.22 -0.85 3.92
N ALA A 33 22.65 -0.69 5.11
CA ALA A 33 23.38 -0.21 6.29
C ALA A 33 24.19 -1.31 6.99
N GLY A 34 24.18 -2.54 6.49
CA GLY A 34 24.92 -3.67 7.04
C GLY A 34 24.23 -4.39 8.18
N ARG A 35 23.00 -4.05 8.51
CA ARG A 35 22.24 -4.72 9.56
C ARG A 35 21.57 -5.98 9.03
N LEU A 36 21.47 -7.00 9.89
CA LEU A 36 20.64 -8.17 9.59
C LEU A 36 19.20 -7.84 9.90
N SER A 37 18.33 -8.18 8.96
CA SER A 37 16.88 -7.98 9.11
C SER A 37 16.18 -9.33 8.94
N PRO A 38 15.14 -9.64 9.74
CA PRO A 38 14.37 -10.86 9.58
C PRO A 38 13.42 -10.83 8.39
N TYR A 39 13.31 -9.71 7.70
CA TYR A 39 12.46 -9.59 6.51
C TYR A 39 13.06 -8.62 5.50
N PHE A 40 12.57 -8.72 4.28
CA PHE A 40 12.89 -7.79 3.20
C PHE A 40 11.60 -7.39 2.49
N PHE A 41 11.40 -6.09 2.32
CA PHE A 41 10.23 -5.54 1.63
C PHE A 41 10.71 -4.76 0.41
N ASN A 42 10.26 -5.18 -0.78
CA ASN A 42 10.63 -4.54 -2.04
C ASN A 42 9.38 -4.06 -2.76
N ALA A 43 9.02 -2.80 -2.53
CA ALA A 43 7.85 -2.17 -3.14
C ALA A 43 7.94 -2.09 -4.67
N GLY A 44 9.14 -2.15 -5.23
CA GLY A 44 9.33 -2.17 -6.68
C GLY A 44 8.75 -3.40 -7.37
N LEU A 45 8.41 -4.44 -6.62
CA LEU A 45 7.79 -5.64 -7.16
C LEU A 45 6.26 -5.53 -7.31
N PHE A 46 5.66 -4.42 -6.92
CA PHE A 46 4.30 -4.08 -7.35
C PHE A 46 4.35 -3.52 -8.78
N ASP A 47 4.66 -4.39 -9.73
CA ASP A 47 5.14 -4.00 -11.06
C ASP A 47 4.19 -4.36 -12.21
N ASP A 48 2.99 -4.79 -11.90
CA ASP A 48 1.95 -5.02 -12.91
C ASP A 48 0.62 -4.43 -12.45
N GLY A 49 -0.34 -4.42 -13.38
CA GLY A 49 -1.65 -3.83 -13.11
C GLY A 49 -2.41 -4.52 -11.99
N ALA A 50 -2.33 -5.84 -11.92
CA ALA A 50 -3.03 -6.60 -10.88
C ALA A 50 -2.46 -6.30 -9.50
N LYS A 51 -1.15 -6.29 -9.37
CA LYS A 51 -0.48 -5.98 -8.10
C LYS A 51 -0.68 -4.53 -7.68
N LEU A 52 -0.53 -3.60 -8.62
CA LEU A 52 -0.70 -2.18 -8.32
C LEU A 52 -2.16 -1.87 -7.98
N GLY A 53 -3.10 -2.46 -8.70
CA GLY A 53 -4.53 -2.27 -8.43
C GLY A 53 -4.91 -2.82 -7.05
N ARG A 54 -4.40 -3.98 -6.70
CA ARG A 54 -4.67 -4.56 -5.37
C ARG A 54 -4.05 -3.72 -4.25
N LEU A 55 -2.82 -3.25 -4.46
CA LEU A 55 -2.16 -2.34 -3.53
C LEU A 55 -3.00 -1.07 -3.33
N ALA A 56 -3.46 -0.49 -4.43
CA ALA A 56 -4.30 0.71 -4.38
C ALA A 56 -5.61 0.48 -3.64
N GLU A 57 -6.21 -0.70 -3.79
CA GLU A 57 -7.42 -1.08 -3.05
C GLU A 57 -7.17 -1.08 -1.55
N PHE A 58 -6.05 -1.64 -1.09
CA PHE A 58 -5.70 -1.63 0.33
C PHE A 58 -5.52 -0.21 0.85
N TYR A 59 -4.83 0.66 0.09
CA TYR A 59 -4.69 2.07 0.46
C TYR A 59 -6.04 2.76 0.56
N ALA A 60 -6.89 2.59 -0.44
CA ALA A 60 -8.20 3.23 -0.48
C ALA A 60 -9.07 2.79 0.70
N ARG A 61 -9.10 1.49 0.98
CA ARG A 61 -9.87 0.97 2.12
C ARG A 61 -9.35 1.48 3.45
N ARG A 62 -8.03 1.57 3.60
CA ARG A 62 -7.43 2.10 4.84
C ARG A 62 -7.77 3.58 5.02
N LEU A 63 -7.69 4.37 3.94
CA LEU A 63 -8.04 5.78 4.01
C LEU A 63 -9.50 5.99 4.42
N LEU A 64 -10.41 5.22 3.83
CA LEU A 64 -11.83 5.32 4.17
C LEU A 64 -12.10 4.86 5.60
N ALA A 65 -11.46 3.79 6.04
CA ALA A 65 -11.65 3.26 7.40
C ALA A 65 -11.06 4.17 8.47
N SER A 66 -10.04 4.98 8.13
CA SER A 66 -9.38 5.87 9.09
C SER A 66 -10.22 7.07 9.47
N GLY A 67 -11.24 7.42 8.68
CA GLY A 67 -12.02 8.65 8.88
C GLY A 67 -11.26 9.92 8.58
N LEU A 68 -10.06 9.81 7.99
CA LEU A 68 -9.23 10.96 7.66
C LEU A 68 -9.92 11.87 6.64
N GLN A 69 -9.93 13.17 6.91
CA GLN A 69 -10.48 14.16 5.99
C GLN A 69 -9.39 14.63 5.02
N PHE A 70 -9.66 14.54 3.73
CA PHE A 70 -8.73 15.00 2.71
C PHE A 70 -9.51 15.38 1.44
N ASP A 71 -8.97 16.31 0.67
CA ASP A 71 -9.61 16.82 -0.54
C ASP A 71 -8.88 16.41 -1.80
N MET A 72 -7.67 15.87 -1.68
CA MET A 72 -6.80 15.56 -2.81
C MET A 72 -5.77 14.53 -2.37
N LEU A 73 -5.29 13.75 -3.34
CA LEU A 73 -4.12 12.88 -3.18
C LEU A 73 -2.94 13.51 -3.90
N PHE A 74 -1.77 13.46 -3.28
CA PHE A 74 -0.53 13.93 -3.90
C PHE A 74 0.46 12.77 -3.96
N GLY A 75 0.97 12.52 -5.16
CA GLY A 75 2.00 11.51 -5.39
C GLY A 75 3.31 12.13 -5.82
N PRO A 76 4.33 12.16 -4.95
CA PRO A 76 5.63 12.71 -5.33
C PRO A 76 6.31 11.86 -6.41
N ALA A 77 7.02 12.53 -7.32
CA ALA A 77 7.75 11.86 -8.37
C ALA A 77 8.81 10.90 -7.76
N TYR A 78 9.04 9.73 -8.33
CA TYR A 78 8.29 9.26 -9.52
C TYR A 78 7.32 8.14 -9.16
N LYS A 79 7.66 7.29 -8.20
CA LYS A 79 6.84 6.14 -7.81
C LYS A 79 5.50 6.54 -7.22
N GLY A 80 5.44 7.69 -6.54
CA GLY A 80 4.21 8.17 -5.94
C GLY A 80 3.14 8.57 -6.96
N ILE A 81 3.54 8.93 -8.18
CA ILE A 81 2.61 9.35 -9.22
C ILE A 81 1.64 8.22 -9.57
N THR A 82 2.19 7.05 -9.89
CA THR A 82 1.37 5.89 -10.27
C THR A 82 0.52 5.41 -9.10
N LEU A 83 1.07 5.41 -7.90
CA LEU A 83 0.33 5.00 -6.72
C LEU A 83 -0.84 5.95 -6.42
N ALA A 84 -0.61 7.26 -6.46
CA ALA A 84 -1.67 8.24 -6.21
C ALA A 84 -2.79 8.11 -7.24
N ALA A 85 -2.45 7.95 -8.53
CA ALA A 85 -3.44 7.76 -9.58
C ALA A 85 -4.25 6.49 -9.35
N ALA A 86 -3.60 5.39 -9.03
CA ALA A 86 -4.27 4.11 -8.80
C ALA A 86 -5.19 4.18 -7.57
N VAL A 87 -4.73 4.80 -6.48
CA VAL A 87 -5.53 4.97 -5.26
C VAL A 87 -6.75 5.86 -5.54
N ALA A 88 -6.58 6.94 -6.34
CA ALA A 88 -7.68 7.81 -6.72
C ALA A 88 -8.77 7.03 -7.48
N ILE A 89 -8.37 6.15 -8.39
CA ILE A 89 -9.30 5.29 -9.14
C ILE A 89 -10.08 4.38 -8.18
N GLU A 90 -9.39 3.73 -7.26
CA GLU A 90 -10.03 2.83 -6.30
C GLU A 90 -10.95 3.57 -5.33
N LEU A 91 -10.58 4.78 -4.89
CA LEU A 91 -11.45 5.62 -4.06
C LEU A 91 -12.74 5.97 -4.81
N ALA A 92 -12.63 6.32 -6.08
CA ALA A 92 -13.81 6.63 -6.90
C ALA A 92 -14.74 5.40 -7.02
N ARG A 93 -14.16 4.22 -7.22
CA ARG A 93 -14.94 2.98 -7.26
C ARG A 93 -15.66 2.70 -5.94
N LEU A 94 -15.05 3.07 -4.81
CA LEU A 94 -15.62 2.88 -3.49
C LEU A 94 -16.55 4.02 -3.05
N GLY A 95 -16.82 4.95 -3.94
CA GLY A 95 -17.80 6.01 -3.72
C GLY A 95 -17.22 7.37 -3.32
N ARG A 96 -15.92 7.52 -3.28
CA ARG A 96 -15.29 8.79 -2.94
C ARG A 96 -14.35 9.26 -4.05
N ASN A 97 -14.85 10.15 -4.87
CA ASN A 97 -14.07 10.73 -5.96
C ASN A 97 -13.28 11.94 -5.45
N VAL A 98 -11.96 11.89 -5.57
CA VAL A 98 -11.07 13.00 -5.23
C VAL A 98 -10.07 13.22 -6.34
N PRO A 99 -9.60 14.45 -6.56
CA PRO A 99 -8.53 14.72 -7.51
C PRO A 99 -7.19 14.21 -6.99
N PHE A 100 -6.26 14.01 -7.90
CA PHE A 100 -4.88 13.71 -7.56
C PHE A 100 -3.93 14.62 -8.31
N ALA A 101 -2.74 14.81 -7.76
CA ALA A 101 -1.70 15.67 -8.34
C ALA A 101 -0.31 15.08 -8.12
N TYR A 102 0.62 15.60 -8.86
CA TYR A 102 2.03 15.23 -8.73
C TYR A 102 2.95 16.40 -9.04
#